data_88574296d5c68e9e503b71e820a830b5
#
_entry.id   88574296d5c68e9e503b71e820a830b5
#
_cell.length_a   1.000
_cell.length_b   1.000
_cell.length_c   1.000
_cell.angle_alpha   90.00
_cell.angle_beta   90.00
_cell.angle_gamma   90.00
#
_symmetry.space_group_name_H-M   'P 1'
#
loop_
_entity.id
_entity.type
_entity.pdbx_description
1 polymer ?
#
loop_
_entity_poly.entity_id
_entity_poly.type
_entity_poly.pdbx_seq_one_letter_code
_entity_poly.pdbx_strand_id
1 'polypeptide(L)'
;MSGPNIVTPAGREHTDIRHVDETQLIVDDAEVADDDSSELGDSIASSQQTTSSIASSIWNFQLENGRTYHRYKEKKYQYPNDEKETERLDLQHELCLLTLNRTLGLAPPNDENSKVNRVLDLGTGTGLWAIDFGDVHPNAEVLGVDLSPPAAEAPSNVGFEVDDVEEPWTYTQPFDYIHSRFMTSSISNWDQYIQNSFDNLTPGGYFELLEVGGQLQSDDNTLRPDSAVVKSGKLLREACAILGRPFQSIPSLVDVMKEVGFVDIVMTKYKWPMNSWPKDPKHKLIGTWSLHNNLEGIEGWTMAAYTRALNWKKEEVQAFLVDVRNGLKDKSMHAYMPIYAIYGRKPE
;
A
#
# COMPACT_ATOMS: atom_id res chain seq x y z
N MET A 1 13.91 3.06 63.64
CA MET A 1 12.66 3.24 62.88
C MET A 1 13.05 3.61 61.46
N SER A 2 13.03 2.61 60.58
CA SER A 2 13.43 2.77 59.18
C SER A 2 12.18 3.15 58.39
N GLY A 3 12.23 4.31 57.70
CA GLY A 3 11.16 4.78 56.83
C GLY A 3 11.12 3.99 55.52
N PRO A 4 9.96 3.93 54.83
CA PRO A 4 9.82 3.15 53.59
C PRO A 4 10.51 3.82 52.41
N ASN A 5 11.28 3.03 51.66
CA ASN A 5 11.83 3.40 50.36
C ASN A 5 10.69 3.64 49.37
N ILE A 6 10.55 4.85 48.89
CA ILE A 6 9.71 5.22 47.75
C ILE A 6 10.48 4.82 46.49
N VAL A 7 10.03 3.76 45.84
CA VAL A 7 10.48 3.40 44.48
C VAL A 7 9.79 4.37 43.52
N THR A 8 10.55 5.28 42.95
CA THR A 8 10.12 6.11 41.82
C THR A 8 9.93 5.21 40.59
N PRO A 9 8.81 5.30 39.86
CA PRO A 9 8.66 4.55 38.63
C PRO A 9 9.68 5.06 37.61
N ALA A 10 10.33 4.11 36.92
CA ALA A 10 11.24 4.37 35.80
C ALA A 10 10.57 5.32 34.80
N GLY A 11 11.34 6.31 34.34
CA GLY A 11 10.87 7.33 33.42
C GLY A 11 10.30 6.68 32.16
N ARG A 12 9.11 7.11 31.77
CA ARG A 12 8.58 6.83 30.42
C ARG A 12 9.58 7.45 29.43
N GLU A 13 10.20 6.60 28.61
CA GLU A 13 10.95 7.08 27.45
C GLU A 13 10.01 7.98 26.63
N HIS A 14 10.44 9.21 26.36
CA HIS A 14 9.70 10.14 25.54
C HIS A 14 9.62 9.55 24.14
N THR A 15 8.42 9.21 23.69
CA THR A 15 8.17 8.81 22.31
C THR A 15 8.26 10.05 21.44
N ASP A 16 9.43 10.30 20.85
CA ASP A 16 9.61 11.37 19.89
C ASP A 16 8.92 10.98 18.57
N ILE A 17 7.90 11.74 18.20
CA ILE A 17 7.22 11.59 16.89
C ILE A 17 7.80 12.65 15.96
N ARG A 18 8.38 12.21 14.85
CA ARG A 18 8.86 13.11 13.79
C ARG A 18 7.90 13.11 12.61
N HIS A 19 7.37 14.28 12.26
CA HIS A 19 6.58 14.50 11.06
C HIS A 19 7.41 15.20 10.00
N VAL A 20 7.37 14.69 8.77
CA VAL A 20 8.03 15.27 7.59
C VAL A 20 6.99 15.35 6.47
N ASP A 21 6.72 16.56 5.99
CA ASP A 21 5.78 16.79 4.89
C ASP A 21 6.53 17.34 3.67
N GLU A 22 6.17 16.88 2.47
CA GLU A 22 6.63 17.51 1.24
C GLU A 22 6.07 18.94 1.12
N THR A 23 6.90 19.83 0.55
CA THR A 23 6.53 21.21 0.30
C THR A 23 5.38 21.37 -0.69
N GLN A 24 4.78 22.56 -0.76
CA GLN A 24 3.77 22.87 -1.76
C GLN A 24 4.34 22.72 -3.17
N LEU A 25 3.61 22.02 -4.05
CA LEU A 25 4.00 21.83 -5.44
C LEU A 25 3.62 23.05 -6.27
N ILE A 26 4.51 23.46 -7.17
CA ILE A 26 4.30 24.57 -8.10
C ILE A 26 3.68 24.01 -9.38
N VAL A 27 2.68 24.73 -9.91
CA VAL A 27 1.99 24.40 -11.17
C VAL A 27 2.90 24.69 -12.37
N ASP A 28 2.81 23.85 -13.40
CA ASP A 28 3.44 24.11 -14.69
C ASP A 28 2.51 24.94 -15.58
N ASP A 29 2.77 26.24 -15.65
CA ASP A 29 2.01 27.19 -16.47
C ASP A 29 2.40 27.15 -17.97
N ALA A 30 3.34 26.31 -18.38
CA ALA A 30 3.69 26.14 -19.78
C ALA A 30 2.51 25.45 -20.51
N GLU A 31 1.98 26.08 -21.55
CA GLU A 31 1.00 25.46 -22.46
C GLU A 31 1.62 24.18 -23.01
N VAL A 32 1.11 23.03 -22.55
CA VAL A 32 1.52 21.72 -23.06
C VAL A 32 0.74 21.49 -24.33
N ALA A 33 1.43 21.59 -25.47
CA ALA A 33 0.97 20.92 -26.68
C ALA A 33 0.74 19.44 -26.34
N ASP A 34 -0.44 18.93 -26.67
CA ASP A 34 -0.78 17.52 -26.52
C ASP A 34 0.26 16.67 -27.28
N ASP A 35 1.25 16.15 -26.57
CA ASP A 35 2.13 15.11 -27.09
C ASP A 35 1.56 13.76 -26.65
N ASP A 36 0.62 13.27 -27.46
CA ASP A 36 -0.08 11.99 -27.31
C ASP A 36 0.77 10.87 -27.96
N SER A 37 2.03 10.75 -27.53
CA SER A 37 2.90 9.67 -27.97
C SER A 37 3.83 9.18 -26.85
N SER A 38 3.32 8.27 -26.03
CA SER A 38 4.19 7.35 -25.30
C SER A 38 3.83 5.92 -25.69
N GLU A 39 4.43 5.45 -26.78
CA GLU A 39 4.64 4.03 -26.99
C GLU A 39 5.59 3.53 -25.89
N LEU A 40 5.03 2.98 -24.83
CA LEU A 40 5.77 2.08 -23.97
C LEU A 40 5.70 0.70 -24.61
N GLY A 41 6.88 0.25 -25.07
CA GLY A 41 7.03 -0.96 -25.86
C GLY A 41 6.54 -2.21 -25.17
N ASP A 42 5.83 -3.02 -25.95
CA ASP A 42 5.53 -4.43 -25.73
C ASP A 42 6.82 -5.21 -25.49
N SER A 43 6.81 -6.01 -24.45
CA SER A 43 7.17 -7.42 -24.46
C SER A 43 7.71 -7.90 -23.13
N ILE A 44 7.00 -8.82 -22.49
CA ILE A 44 7.63 -10.03 -21.92
C ILE A 44 6.59 -11.16 -21.96
N ALA A 45 6.88 -12.20 -22.72
CA ALA A 45 6.11 -13.41 -22.78
C ALA A 45 6.45 -14.30 -21.58
N SER A 46 5.44 -14.74 -20.84
CA SER A 46 5.57 -15.70 -19.77
C SER A 46 5.45 -17.13 -20.26
N SER A 47 6.37 -18.00 -19.84
CA SER A 47 6.24 -19.45 -19.96
C SER A 47 5.83 -20.04 -18.61
N GLN A 48 4.67 -20.71 -18.59
CA GLN A 48 4.21 -21.49 -17.44
C GLN A 48 4.86 -22.87 -17.39
N GLN A 49 5.28 -23.30 -16.21
CA GLN A 49 5.33 -24.74 -15.89
C GLN A 49 4.95 -24.99 -14.43
N THR A 50 4.05 -25.96 -14.28
CA THR A 50 3.32 -26.37 -13.09
C THR A 50 4.04 -27.46 -12.29
N THR A 51 3.97 -27.39 -10.96
CA THR A 51 4.03 -28.60 -10.11
C THR A 51 3.21 -28.45 -8.83
N SER A 52 2.43 -29.51 -8.61
CA SER A 52 1.96 -30.15 -7.37
C SER A 52 0.62 -29.79 -6.74
N SER A 53 -0.01 -30.80 -6.17
CA SER A 53 -1.42 -31.06 -5.92
C SER A 53 -2.13 -30.36 -4.72
N ILE A 54 -1.52 -29.48 -3.99
CA ILE A 54 -2.20 -28.60 -3.01
C ILE A 54 -2.66 -27.29 -3.71
N ALA A 55 -2.05 -26.99 -4.83
CA ALA A 55 -2.27 -25.79 -5.62
C ALA A 55 -3.65 -25.66 -6.27
N SER A 56 -4.37 -26.74 -6.56
CA SER A 56 -5.58 -26.65 -7.40
C SER A 56 -6.76 -25.90 -6.77
N SER A 57 -6.86 -25.85 -5.45
CA SER A 57 -7.95 -25.12 -4.77
C SER A 57 -7.63 -23.62 -4.59
N ILE A 58 -6.35 -23.25 -4.45
CA ILE A 58 -5.88 -21.87 -4.28
C ILE A 58 -5.93 -21.14 -5.62
N TRP A 59 -5.64 -21.83 -6.73
CA TRP A 59 -5.69 -21.30 -8.10
C TRP A 59 -7.10 -21.29 -8.72
N ASN A 60 -8.12 -21.74 -8.03
CA ASN A 60 -9.49 -21.75 -8.53
C ASN A 60 -10.18 -20.41 -8.20
N PHE A 61 -9.81 -19.36 -8.92
CA PHE A 61 -10.32 -18.01 -8.71
C PHE A 61 -11.80 -17.87 -9.01
N GLN A 62 -12.48 -16.92 -8.32
CA GLN A 62 -13.88 -16.60 -8.60
C GLN A 62 -13.96 -15.56 -9.73
N LEU A 63 -14.72 -15.86 -10.79
CA LEU A 63 -14.99 -14.92 -11.87
C LEU A 63 -16.23 -14.07 -11.52
N GLU A 64 -16.07 -12.74 -11.43
CA GLU A 64 -17.14 -11.78 -11.20
C GLU A 64 -16.93 -10.54 -12.07
N ASN A 65 -17.97 -10.10 -12.79
CA ASN A 65 -17.95 -8.94 -13.71
C ASN A 65 -16.83 -8.96 -14.77
N GLY A 66 -16.25 -10.14 -15.06
CA GLY A 66 -15.16 -10.31 -16.03
C GLY A 66 -13.75 -10.20 -15.43
N ARG A 67 -13.62 -10.09 -14.12
CA ARG A 67 -12.37 -10.08 -13.36
C ARG A 67 -12.30 -11.32 -12.45
N THR A 68 -11.11 -11.76 -12.08
CA THR A 68 -10.92 -12.83 -11.10
C THR A 68 -10.59 -12.27 -9.73
N TYR A 69 -11.06 -13.00 -8.70
CA TYR A 69 -10.90 -12.62 -7.29
C TYR A 69 -10.41 -13.80 -6.45
N HIS A 70 -9.80 -13.51 -5.31
CA HIS A 70 -9.35 -14.51 -4.35
C HIS A 70 -10.51 -15.42 -3.91
N ARG A 71 -10.27 -16.72 -3.91
CA ARG A 71 -11.21 -17.71 -3.38
C ARG A 71 -10.97 -18.01 -1.92
N TYR A 72 -9.73 -17.93 -1.49
CA TYR A 72 -9.41 -18.06 -0.07
C TYR A 72 -10.11 -16.92 0.70
N LYS A 73 -10.94 -17.29 1.70
CA LYS A 73 -11.82 -16.34 2.40
C LYS A 73 -12.73 -15.55 1.44
N GLU A 74 -13.49 -16.27 0.60
CA GLU A 74 -14.38 -15.71 -0.43
C GLU A 74 -15.16 -14.49 0.03
N LYS A 75 -15.18 -13.43 -0.79
CA LYS A 75 -15.81 -12.11 -0.53
C LYS A 75 -15.18 -11.27 0.59
N LYS A 76 -14.13 -11.74 1.24
CA LYS A 76 -13.42 -10.96 2.26
C LYS A 76 -12.67 -9.80 1.63
N TYR A 77 -12.13 -9.97 0.41
CA TYR A 77 -11.34 -9.01 -0.32
C TYR A 77 -12.05 -8.57 -1.60
N GLN A 78 -12.01 -7.27 -1.91
CA GLN A 78 -12.78 -6.69 -3.01
C GLN A 78 -11.97 -6.39 -4.26
N TYR A 79 -10.66 -6.51 -4.21
CA TYR A 79 -9.79 -6.24 -5.36
C TYR A 79 -9.54 -7.51 -6.17
N PRO A 80 -9.44 -7.38 -7.51
CA PRO A 80 -9.14 -8.52 -8.37
C PRO A 80 -7.70 -9.04 -8.15
N ASN A 81 -7.45 -10.24 -8.68
CA ASN A 81 -6.13 -10.89 -8.66
C ASN A 81 -5.75 -11.43 -10.04
N ASP A 82 -6.27 -10.82 -11.10
CA ASP A 82 -5.96 -11.19 -12.49
C ASP A 82 -4.67 -10.53 -12.99
N GLU A 83 -4.22 -10.92 -14.18
CA GLU A 83 -3.00 -10.44 -14.82
C GLU A 83 -2.96 -8.91 -14.92
N LYS A 84 -4.08 -8.27 -15.28
CA LYS A 84 -4.20 -6.82 -15.34
C LYS A 84 -3.91 -6.16 -13.98
N GLU A 85 -4.36 -6.74 -12.88
CA GLU A 85 -4.06 -6.23 -11.54
C GLU A 85 -2.60 -6.48 -11.16
N THR A 86 -2.04 -7.63 -11.56
CA THR A 86 -0.61 -7.94 -11.36
C THR A 86 0.27 -6.90 -12.06
N GLU A 87 0.03 -6.62 -13.35
CA GLU A 87 0.75 -5.60 -14.12
C GLU A 87 0.63 -4.20 -13.48
N ARG A 88 -0.58 -3.86 -13.00
CA ARG A 88 -0.80 -2.59 -12.29
C ARG A 88 -0.02 -2.53 -10.96
N LEU A 89 0.06 -3.63 -10.20
CA LEU A 89 0.83 -3.71 -8.96
C LEU A 89 2.33 -3.56 -9.22
N ASP A 90 2.84 -4.10 -10.31
CA ASP A 90 4.23 -3.95 -10.72
C ASP A 90 4.54 -2.48 -11.07
N LEU A 91 3.66 -1.82 -11.83
CA LEU A 91 3.76 -0.37 -12.08
C LEU A 91 3.70 0.43 -10.77
N GLN A 92 2.84 0.05 -9.82
CA GLN A 92 2.76 0.71 -8.52
C GLN A 92 4.02 0.50 -7.67
N HIS A 93 4.68 -0.65 -7.78
CA HIS A 93 5.97 -0.89 -7.14
C HIS A 93 7.03 0.11 -7.63
N GLU A 94 7.17 0.28 -8.94
CA GLU A 94 8.07 1.28 -9.53
C GLU A 94 7.72 2.71 -9.11
N LEU A 95 6.43 3.03 -9.00
CA LEU A 95 5.97 4.33 -8.51
C LEU A 95 6.37 4.57 -7.04
N CYS A 96 6.35 3.53 -6.20
CA CYS A 96 6.85 3.59 -4.83
C CYS A 96 8.36 3.84 -4.80
N LEU A 97 9.14 3.10 -5.59
CA LEU A 97 10.59 3.30 -5.71
C LEU A 97 10.93 4.73 -6.16
N LEU A 98 10.20 5.27 -7.13
CA LEU A 98 10.37 6.65 -7.58
C LEU A 98 10.06 7.65 -6.45
N THR A 99 8.99 7.40 -5.69
CA THR A 99 8.57 8.24 -4.56
C THR A 99 9.65 8.27 -3.47
N LEU A 100 10.17 7.09 -3.11
CA LEU A 100 11.14 6.87 -2.04
C LEU A 100 12.61 7.04 -2.49
N ASN A 101 12.88 7.68 -3.64
CA ASN A 101 14.24 7.87 -4.19
C ASN A 101 15.02 6.56 -4.41
N ARG A 102 14.32 5.51 -4.88
CA ARG A 102 14.86 4.18 -5.16
C ARG A 102 15.22 3.36 -3.92
N THR A 103 14.71 3.72 -2.74
CA THR A 103 14.76 2.85 -1.56
C THR A 103 13.47 2.05 -1.44
N LEU A 104 13.56 0.90 -0.78
CA LEU A 104 12.42 -0.01 -0.57
C LEU A 104 11.54 0.42 0.62
N GLY A 105 12.07 1.28 1.49
CA GLY A 105 11.39 1.86 2.65
C GLY A 105 12.24 2.95 3.29
N LEU A 106 11.78 3.50 4.41
CA LEU A 106 12.44 4.56 5.17
C LEU A 106 13.01 4.08 6.50
N ALA A 107 12.54 2.95 7.02
CA ALA A 107 13.06 2.38 8.25
C ALA A 107 14.52 1.90 8.08
N PRO A 108 15.36 1.97 9.12
CA PRO A 108 16.77 1.60 9.07
C PRO A 108 17.10 0.21 8.48
N PRO A 109 16.24 -0.82 8.58
CA PRO A 109 16.46 -2.10 7.90
C PRO A 109 16.60 -2.02 6.38
N ASN A 110 16.12 -0.94 5.73
CA ASN A 110 16.28 -0.73 4.29
C ASN A 110 17.66 -0.21 3.87
N ASP A 111 18.54 0.14 4.81
CA ASP A 111 19.92 0.51 4.51
C ASP A 111 20.69 -0.72 4.04
N GLU A 112 21.40 -0.64 2.91
CA GLU A 112 22.17 -1.75 2.29
C GLU A 112 23.14 -2.45 3.27
N ASN A 113 23.63 -1.73 4.27
CA ASN A 113 24.57 -2.25 5.28
C ASN A 113 23.87 -2.69 6.58
N SER A 114 22.54 -2.70 6.62
CA SER A 114 21.79 -3.16 7.79
C SER A 114 22.03 -4.65 8.05
N LYS A 115 21.97 -5.04 9.33
CA LYS A 115 22.13 -6.44 9.75
C LYS A 115 20.79 -7.04 10.11
N VAL A 116 19.89 -7.04 9.13
CA VAL A 116 18.58 -7.66 9.27
C VAL A 116 18.69 -9.15 8.91
N ASN A 117 18.06 -10.04 9.69
CA ASN A 117 18.12 -11.48 9.46
C ASN A 117 16.76 -12.04 9.01
N ARG A 118 15.65 -11.61 9.63
CA ARG A 118 14.31 -12.10 9.28
C ARG A 118 13.37 -10.94 8.99
N VAL A 119 12.73 -11.00 7.85
CA VAL A 119 11.84 -9.97 7.32
C VAL A 119 10.50 -10.57 6.94
N LEU A 120 9.42 -9.86 7.26
CA LEU A 120 8.06 -10.20 6.87
C LEU A 120 7.46 -9.10 6.01
N ASP A 121 6.96 -9.45 4.83
CA ASP A 121 6.22 -8.55 3.93
C ASP A 121 4.73 -8.93 3.92
N LEU A 122 3.91 -8.11 4.57
CA LEU A 122 2.48 -8.34 4.75
C LEU A 122 1.69 -7.77 3.57
N GLY A 123 0.90 -8.62 2.90
CA GLY A 123 0.21 -8.25 1.67
C GLY A 123 1.19 -8.12 0.51
N THR A 124 2.07 -9.10 0.33
CA THR A 124 3.19 -9.06 -0.62
C THR A 124 2.76 -8.87 -2.09
N GLY A 125 1.51 -9.19 -2.45
CA GLY A 125 0.95 -9.02 -3.80
C GLY A 125 1.74 -9.81 -4.84
N THR A 126 2.41 -9.12 -5.76
CA THR A 126 3.26 -9.74 -6.79
C THR A 126 4.59 -10.29 -6.26
N GLY A 127 4.95 -9.96 -5.02
CA GLY A 127 6.19 -10.38 -4.38
C GLY A 127 7.40 -9.51 -4.71
N LEU A 128 7.29 -8.51 -5.59
CA LEU A 128 8.43 -7.70 -6.06
C LEU A 128 9.16 -7.00 -4.92
N TRP A 129 8.45 -6.47 -3.92
CA TRP A 129 9.12 -5.83 -2.79
C TRP A 129 9.99 -6.83 -2.01
N ALA A 130 9.45 -8.02 -1.74
CA ALA A 130 10.16 -9.07 -1.02
C ALA A 130 11.38 -9.59 -1.80
N ILE A 131 11.25 -9.72 -3.13
CA ILE A 131 12.33 -10.13 -4.04
C ILE A 131 13.43 -9.07 -4.04
N ASP A 132 13.10 -7.80 -4.28
CA ASP A 132 14.06 -6.71 -4.31
C ASP A 132 14.78 -6.54 -2.96
N PHE A 133 14.04 -6.70 -1.84
CA PHE A 133 14.64 -6.66 -0.51
C PHE A 133 15.60 -7.84 -0.30
N GLY A 134 15.22 -9.04 -0.74
CA GLY A 134 16.07 -10.23 -0.67
C GLY A 134 17.34 -10.12 -1.51
N ASP A 135 17.27 -9.46 -2.67
CA ASP A 135 18.43 -9.21 -3.52
C ASP A 135 19.42 -8.21 -2.91
N VAL A 136 18.91 -7.15 -2.26
CA VAL A 136 19.74 -6.16 -1.53
C VAL A 136 20.32 -6.77 -0.25
N HIS A 137 19.59 -7.68 0.40
CA HIS A 137 19.97 -8.30 1.66
C HIS A 137 20.10 -9.83 1.55
N PRO A 138 21.10 -10.37 0.84
CA PRO A 138 21.18 -11.80 0.51
C PRO A 138 21.36 -12.73 1.73
N ASN A 139 21.67 -12.18 2.89
CA ASN A 139 21.77 -12.93 4.15
C ASN A 139 20.46 -12.89 4.99
N ALA A 140 19.47 -12.12 4.58
CA ALA A 140 18.17 -12.06 5.26
C ALA A 140 17.24 -13.16 4.73
N GLU A 141 16.48 -13.78 5.62
CA GLU A 141 15.33 -14.62 5.27
C GLU A 141 14.10 -13.70 5.11
N VAL A 142 13.55 -13.62 3.91
CA VAL A 142 12.38 -12.78 3.61
C VAL A 142 11.18 -13.67 3.39
N LEU A 143 10.10 -13.43 4.13
CA LEU A 143 8.81 -14.11 3.97
C LEU A 143 7.77 -13.12 3.48
N GLY A 144 7.22 -13.34 2.29
CA GLY A 144 6.06 -12.61 1.77
C GLY A 144 4.77 -13.38 2.03
N VAL A 145 3.73 -12.71 2.52
CA VAL A 145 2.43 -13.32 2.84
C VAL A 145 1.32 -12.59 2.10
N ASP A 146 0.43 -13.34 1.44
CA ASP A 146 -0.76 -12.80 0.75
C ASP A 146 -1.88 -13.84 0.68
N LEU A 147 -3.09 -13.42 0.32
CA LEU A 147 -4.25 -14.31 0.09
C LEU A 147 -4.11 -15.15 -1.19
N SER A 148 -3.20 -14.79 -2.09
CA SER A 148 -2.83 -15.54 -3.29
C SER A 148 -1.31 -15.64 -3.40
N PRO A 149 -0.80 -16.79 -3.88
CA PRO A 149 0.65 -16.91 -4.08
C PRO A 149 1.09 -16.00 -5.24
N PRO A 150 2.20 -15.27 -5.12
CA PRO A 150 2.80 -14.59 -6.26
C PRO A 150 3.27 -15.60 -7.30
N ALA A 151 3.23 -15.20 -8.58
CA ALA A 151 3.68 -16.04 -9.70
C ALA A 151 5.18 -15.86 -10.00
N ALA A 152 5.87 -14.94 -9.32
CA ALA A 152 7.26 -14.60 -9.58
C ALA A 152 8.22 -15.70 -9.08
N GLU A 153 9.30 -15.92 -9.84
CA GLU A 153 10.45 -16.67 -9.36
C GLU A 153 11.21 -15.83 -8.33
N ALA A 154 11.54 -16.41 -7.19
CA ALA A 154 12.20 -15.71 -6.09
C ALA A 154 13.62 -16.24 -5.84
N PRO A 155 14.57 -15.40 -5.36
CA PRO A 155 15.86 -15.84 -4.89
C PRO A 155 15.72 -16.81 -3.70
N SER A 156 16.75 -17.61 -3.44
CA SER A 156 16.70 -18.70 -2.47
C SER A 156 16.45 -18.28 -1.01
N ASN A 157 16.65 -17.01 -0.70
CA ASN A 157 16.43 -16.41 0.61
C ASN A 157 15.04 -15.75 0.75
N VAL A 158 14.20 -15.83 -0.29
CA VAL A 158 12.82 -15.30 -0.29
C VAL A 158 11.83 -16.44 -0.42
N GLY A 159 10.87 -16.51 0.49
CA GLY A 159 9.76 -17.46 0.46
C GLY A 159 8.42 -16.77 0.46
N PHE A 160 7.37 -17.48 0.00
CA PHE A 160 6.00 -16.98 0.00
C PHE A 160 5.05 -17.97 0.65
N GLU A 161 4.12 -17.44 1.45
CA GLU A 161 3.05 -18.19 2.09
C GLU A 161 1.68 -17.60 1.75
N VAL A 162 0.69 -18.47 1.57
CA VAL A 162 -0.71 -18.06 1.42
C VAL A 162 -1.36 -18.08 2.78
N ASP A 163 -1.61 -16.90 3.34
CA ASP A 163 -2.29 -16.78 4.63
C ASP A 163 -3.05 -15.45 4.72
N ASP A 164 -3.93 -15.36 5.74
CA ASP A 164 -4.70 -14.17 6.04
C ASP A 164 -4.07 -13.44 7.22
N VAL A 165 -3.48 -12.29 6.95
CA VAL A 165 -2.80 -11.45 7.96
C VAL A 165 -3.71 -10.95 9.10
N GLU A 166 -5.04 -11.09 8.98
CA GLU A 166 -5.99 -10.79 10.04
C GLU A 166 -6.31 -12.00 10.95
N GLU A 167 -5.88 -13.22 10.59
CA GLU A 167 -5.99 -14.41 11.45
C GLU A 167 -4.86 -14.43 12.50
N PRO A 168 -4.97 -15.28 13.54
CA PRO A 168 -3.90 -15.40 14.54
C PRO A 168 -2.57 -15.85 13.93
N TRP A 169 -1.51 -15.08 14.13
CA TRP A 169 -0.19 -15.41 13.63
C TRP A 169 0.43 -16.57 14.43
N THR A 170 1.02 -17.53 13.72
CA THR A 170 1.60 -18.75 14.31
C THR A 170 3.11 -18.85 14.15
N TYR A 171 3.78 -17.72 13.87
CA TYR A 171 5.23 -17.67 13.72
C TYR A 171 5.93 -18.05 15.00
N THR A 172 6.90 -18.97 14.90
CA THR A 172 7.67 -19.46 16.07
C THR A 172 8.89 -18.62 16.41
N GLN A 173 9.31 -17.77 15.48
CA GLN A 173 10.44 -16.87 15.62
C GLN A 173 10.03 -15.46 15.21
N PRO A 174 10.43 -14.43 15.96
CA PRO A 174 10.11 -13.04 15.62
C PRO A 174 10.92 -12.54 14.41
N PHE A 175 10.52 -11.39 13.89
CA PHE A 175 11.13 -10.72 12.76
C PHE A 175 11.92 -9.48 13.21
N ASP A 176 12.99 -9.15 12.50
CA ASP A 176 13.75 -7.91 12.72
C ASP A 176 13.09 -6.73 12.02
N TYR A 177 12.34 -7.03 10.96
CA TYR A 177 11.62 -6.04 10.19
C TYR A 177 10.31 -6.61 9.64
N ILE A 178 9.23 -5.86 9.83
CA ILE A 178 7.92 -6.15 9.25
C ILE A 178 7.55 -4.97 8.35
N HIS A 179 7.33 -5.25 7.09
CA HIS A 179 6.91 -4.28 6.07
C HIS A 179 5.46 -4.53 5.66
N SER A 180 4.75 -3.45 5.31
CA SER A 180 3.39 -3.50 4.81
C SER A 180 3.10 -2.30 3.93
N ARG A 181 2.38 -2.49 2.81
CA ARG A 181 1.98 -1.36 1.97
C ARG A 181 0.61 -1.52 1.34
N PHE A 182 -0.13 -0.39 1.21
CA PHE A 182 -1.44 -0.31 0.54
C PHE A 182 -2.49 -1.29 1.08
N MET A 183 -2.45 -1.53 2.39
CA MET A 183 -3.43 -2.35 3.08
C MET A 183 -4.70 -1.58 3.46
N THR A 184 -4.76 -0.28 3.20
CA THR A 184 -5.96 0.55 3.32
C THR A 184 -7.13 -0.14 2.62
N SER A 185 -8.27 -0.27 3.31
CA SER A 185 -9.46 -1.02 2.87
C SER A 185 -9.29 -2.56 2.73
N SER A 186 -8.16 -3.11 3.13
CA SER A 186 -7.94 -4.57 3.24
C SER A 186 -8.00 -5.05 4.69
N ILE A 187 -7.64 -4.18 5.62
CA ILE A 187 -7.62 -4.46 7.07
C ILE A 187 -8.92 -3.95 7.71
N SER A 188 -9.59 -4.82 8.47
CA SER A 188 -10.80 -4.48 9.23
C SER A 188 -10.50 -3.92 10.61
N ASN A 189 -9.40 -4.36 11.23
CA ASN A 189 -8.97 -3.97 12.58
C ASN A 189 -7.48 -3.61 12.60
N TRP A 190 -7.19 -2.32 12.42
CA TRP A 190 -5.83 -1.79 12.41
C TRP A 190 -5.12 -1.89 13.75
N ASP A 191 -5.86 -1.76 14.87
CA ASP A 191 -5.28 -1.88 16.20
C ASP A 191 -4.70 -3.28 16.41
N GLN A 192 -5.47 -4.32 16.05
CA GLN A 192 -5.00 -5.71 16.13
C GLN A 192 -3.87 -5.98 15.13
N TYR A 193 -3.93 -5.42 13.92
CA TYR A 193 -2.90 -5.59 12.90
C TYR A 193 -1.55 -5.02 13.36
N ILE A 194 -1.55 -3.82 13.94
CA ILE A 194 -0.36 -3.16 14.50
C ILE A 194 0.12 -3.91 15.76
N GLN A 195 -0.80 -4.38 16.61
CA GLN A 195 -0.46 -5.19 17.78
C GLN A 195 0.20 -6.51 17.38
N ASN A 196 -0.34 -7.24 16.39
CA ASN A 196 0.26 -8.47 15.89
C ASN A 196 1.67 -8.22 15.35
N SER A 197 1.88 -7.12 14.63
CA SER A 197 3.19 -6.74 14.13
C SER A 197 4.17 -6.46 15.26
N PHE A 198 3.74 -5.73 16.31
CA PHE A 198 4.57 -5.48 17.48
C PHE A 198 4.95 -6.76 18.23
N ASP A 199 4.00 -7.65 18.45
CA ASP A 199 4.22 -8.89 19.20
C ASP A 199 5.22 -9.80 18.49
N ASN A 200 5.21 -9.81 17.16
CA ASN A 200 6.08 -10.65 16.34
C ASN A 200 7.42 -9.99 15.93
N LEU A 201 7.74 -8.79 16.44
CA LEU A 201 9.04 -8.18 16.26
C LEU A 201 10.02 -8.60 17.37
N THR A 202 11.31 -8.70 17.02
CA THR A 202 12.42 -8.74 17.99
C THR A 202 12.50 -7.41 18.75
N PRO A 203 13.00 -7.38 20.00
CA PRO A 203 13.43 -6.12 20.62
C PRO A 203 14.39 -5.37 19.71
N GLY A 204 14.19 -4.06 19.51
CA GLY A 204 14.92 -3.25 18.55
C GLY A 204 14.47 -3.37 17.09
N GLY A 205 13.56 -4.28 16.76
CA GLY A 205 13.01 -4.48 15.41
C GLY A 205 12.06 -3.37 14.97
N TYR A 206 11.81 -3.28 13.67
CA TYR A 206 11.04 -2.19 13.05
C TYR A 206 9.76 -2.69 12.36
N PHE A 207 8.72 -1.89 12.46
CA PHE A 207 7.51 -2.01 11.63
C PHE A 207 7.36 -0.78 10.75
N GLU A 208 7.11 -0.99 9.46
CA GLU A 208 6.91 0.09 8.49
C GLU A 208 5.63 -0.10 7.68
N LEU A 209 4.90 0.99 7.51
CA LEU A 209 3.69 1.10 6.70
C LEU A 209 3.90 2.12 5.58
N LEU A 210 3.52 1.78 4.35
CA LEU A 210 3.37 2.74 3.25
C LEU A 210 1.92 2.73 2.78
N GLU A 211 1.14 3.79 3.09
CA GLU A 211 -0.31 3.78 2.94
C GLU A 211 -0.87 4.99 2.19
N VAL A 212 -2.00 4.77 1.50
CA VAL A 212 -2.73 5.82 0.80
C VAL A 212 -3.70 6.55 1.73
N GLY A 213 -3.74 7.89 1.69
CA GLY A 213 -4.55 8.71 2.58
C GLY A 213 -6.06 8.71 2.33
N GLY A 214 -6.53 8.02 1.30
CA GLY A 214 -7.95 7.79 1.02
C GLY A 214 -8.77 8.99 0.57
N GLN A 215 -8.22 10.20 0.56
CA GLN A 215 -8.87 11.42 0.08
C GLN A 215 -7.91 12.29 -0.73
N LEU A 216 -8.37 12.71 -1.90
CA LEU A 216 -7.65 13.69 -2.70
C LEU A 216 -7.55 15.02 -1.98
N GLN A 217 -6.40 15.68 -2.14
CA GLN A 217 -6.12 17.01 -1.62
C GLN A 217 -5.66 17.94 -2.76
N SER A 218 -5.74 19.24 -2.52
CA SER A 218 -5.22 20.29 -3.39
C SER A 218 -4.75 21.44 -2.50
N ASP A 219 -3.59 22.02 -2.81
CA ASP A 219 -3.03 23.11 -2.03
C ASP A 219 -3.52 24.50 -2.50
N ASP A 220 -4.18 24.58 -3.66
CA ASP A 220 -4.63 25.81 -4.32
C ASP A 220 -6.14 25.89 -4.56
N ASN A 221 -6.91 24.97 -3.97
CA ASN A 221 -8.37 24.89 -4.07
C ASN A 221 -8.92 24.61 -5.48
N THR A 222 -8.10 24.08 -6.41
CA THR A 222 -8.58 23.69 -7.75
C THR A 222 -9.35 22.38 -7.75
N LEU A 223 -9.28 21.58 -6.67
CA LEU A 223 -10.04 20.34 -6.52
C LEU A 223 -11.53 20.64 -6.37
N ARG A 224 -12.31 20.32 -7.40
CA ARG A 224 -13.76 20.54 -7.42
C ARG A 224 -14.49 19.47 -6.60
N PRO A 225 -15.22 19.85 -5.53
CA PRO A 225 -15.91 18.87 -4.65
C PRO A 225 -17.00 18.04 -5.34
N ASP A 226 -17.55 18.54 -6.44
CA ASP A 226 -18.58 17.91 -7.27
C ASP A 226 -18.03 17.11 -8.45
N SER A 227 -16.70 17.07 -8.64
CA SER A 227 -16.07 16.28 -9.70
C SER A 227 -16.34 14.78 -9.55
N ALA A 228 -16.37 14.07 -10.68
CA ALA A 228 -16.57 12.62 -10.70
C ALA A 228 -15.48 11.87 -9.90
N VAL A 229 -14.24 12.38 -9.91
CA VAL A 229 -13.11 11.80 -9.16
C VAL A 229 -13.36 11.87 -7.65
N VAL A 230 -13.78 13.04 -7.14
CA VAL A 230 -14.10 13.20 -5.71
C VAL A 230 -15.32 12.35 -5.31
N LYS A 231 -16.36 12.30 -6.16
CA LYS A 231 -17.52 11.43 -5.95
C LYS A 231 -17.13 9.96 -5.90
N SER A 232 -16.29 9.51 -6.82
CA SER A 232 -15.78 8.12 -6.84
C SER A 232 -15.05 7.77 -5.55
N GLY A 233 -14.15 8.63 -5.07
CA GLY A 233 -13.46 8.41 -3.79
C GLY A 233 -14.42 8.34 -2.58
N LYS A 234 -15.48 9.16 -2.57
CA LYS A 234 -16.52 9.10 -1.51
C LYS A 234 -17.29 7.79 -1.55
N LEU A 235 -17.77 7.39 -2.73
CA LEU A 235 -18.51 6.14 -2.93
C LEU A 235 -17.65 4.91 -2.59
N LEU A 236 -16.37 4.92 -2.95
CA LEU A 236 -15.46 3.82 -2.62
C LEU A 236 -15.31 3.68 -1.10
N ARG A 237 -15.08 4.77 -0.38
CA ARG A 237 -15.00 4.73 1.10
C ARG A 237 -16.30 4.25 1.74
N GLU A 238 -17.46 4.70 1.25
CA GLU A 238 -18.76 4.24 1.70
C GLU A 238 -18.93 2.72 1.47
N ALA A 239 -18.62 2.25 0.25
CA ALA A 239 -18.69 0.84 -0.10
C ALA A 239 -17.77 -0.01 0.78
N CYS A 240 -16.52 0.40 0.98
CA CYS A 240 -15.58 -0.31 1.85
C CYS A 240 -16.05 -0.35 3.32
N ALA A 241 -16.65 0.72 3.81
CA ALA A 241 -17.23 0.74 5.17
C ALA A 241 -18.40 -0.25 5.30
N ILE A 242 -19.28 -0.33 4.30
CA ILE A 242 -20.39 -1.32 4.26
C ILE A 242 -19.82 -2.75 4.21
N LEU A 243 -18.74 -2.97 3.51
CA LEU A 243 -18.05 -4.27 3.42
C LEU A 243 -17.21 -4.61 4.68
N GLY A 244 -17.23 -3.75 5.71
CA GLY A 244 -16.53 -3.98 6.98
C GLY A 244 -15.04 -3.64 6.96
N ARG A 245 -14.56 -2.92 5.94
CA ARG A 245 -13.16 -2.50 5.78
C ARG A 245 -13.07 -1.00 5.49
N PRO A 246 -13.39 -0.15 6.48
CA PRO A 246 -13.39 1.29 6.30
C PRO A 246 -11.97 1.80 6.04
N PHE A 247 -11.86 2.82 5.21
CA PHE A 247 -10.61 3.59 5.10
C PHE A 247 -10.29 4.27 6.42
N GLN A 248 -9.12 3.99 6.95
CA GLN A 248 -8.63 4.65 8.15
C GLN A 248 -7.99 6.02 7.83
N SER A 249 -7.95 6.88 8.85
CA SER A 249 -7.08 8.04 8.84
C SER A 249 -5.65 7.58 9.06
N ILE A 250 -4.82 7.54 8.02
CA ILE A 250 -3.46 7.02 8.15
C ILE A 250 -2.63 7.77 9.21
N PRO A 251 -2.70 9.12 9.32
CA PRO A 251 -2.03 9.81 10.43
C PRO A 251 -2.44 9.34 11.84
N SER A 252 -3.69 8.86 12.03
CA SER A 252 -4.10 8.35 13.34
C SER A 252 -3.47 7.01 13.73
N LEU A 253 -2.90 6.27 12.77
CA LEU A 253 -2.16 5.04 13.06
C LEU A 253 -0.88 5.28 13.87
N VAL A 254 -0.34 6.50 13.83
CA VAL A 254 0.77 6.94 14.68
C VAL A 254 0.39 6.83 16.17
N ASP A 255 -0.83 7.24 16.53
CA ASP A 255 -1.31 7.12 17.92
C ASP A 255 -1.52 5.66 18.30
N VAL A 256 -2.05 4.82 17.41
CA VAL A 256 -2.18 3.37 17.62
C VAL A 256 -0.81 2.73 17.84
N MET A 257 0.19 3.03 16.98
CA MET A 257 1.56 2.52 17.16
C MET A 257 2.15 2.91 18.52
N LYS A 258 1.91 4.16 18.95
CA LYS A 258 2.35 4.65 20.25
C LYS A 258 1.66 3.94 21.41
N GLU A 259 0.35 3.72 21.33
CA GLU A 259 -0.44 3.01 22.35
C GLU A 259 0.00 1.56 22.48
N VAL A 260 0.33 0.90 21.38
CA VAL A 260 0.87 -0.46 21.33
C VAL A 260 2.28 -0.54 21.96
N GLY A 261 3.07 0.54 21.90
CA GLY A 261 4.37 0.62 22.55
C GLY A 261 5.56 0.86 21.62
N PHE A 262 5.34 1.18 20.36
CA PHE A 262 6.41 1.59 19.45
C PHE A 262 7.04 2.91 19.91
N VAL A 263 8.35 3.02 19.72
CA VAL A 263 9.16 4.23 19.95
C VAL A 263 9.81 4.69 18.65
N ASP A 264 10.44 5.87 18.65
CA ASP A 264 11.14 6.44 17.50
C ASP A 264 10.25 6.48 16.25
N ILE A 265 8.98 6.85 16.43
CA ILE A 265 8.00 6.85 15.34
C ILE A 265 8.25 8.03 14.40
N VAL A 266 8.38 7.73 13.12
CA VAL A 266 8.53 8.73 12.05
C VAL A 266 7.40 8.58 11.06
N MET A 267 6.74 9.68 10.71
CA MET A 267 5.75 9.76 9.64
C MET A 267 6.22 10.75 8.58
N THR A 268 6.33 10.28 7.36
CA THR A 268 6.63 11.12 6.18
C THR A 268 5.44 11.13 5.24
N LYS A 269 5.00 12.31 4.83
CA LYS A 269 3.91 12.50 3.87
C LYS A 269 4.47 12.88 2.51
N TYR A 270 4.10 12.11 1.50
CA TYR A 270 4.39 12.34 0.08
C TYR A 270 3.12 12.74 -0.67
N LYS A 271 3.30 13.34 -1.85
CA LYS A 271 2.22 13.72 -2.74
C LYS A 271 2.32 12.95 -4.05
N TRP A 272 1.28 12.18 -4.36
CA TRP A 272 1.13 11.60 -5.70
C TRP A 272 0.16 12.46 -6.51
N PRO A 273 0.65 13.37 -7.38
CA PRO A 273 -0.21 14.15 -8.25
C PRO A 273 -1.07 13.23 -9.12
N MET A 274 -2.31 13.62 -9.38
CA MET A 274 -3.24 12.79 -10.16
C MET A 274 -2.90 12.72 -11.64
N ASN A 275 -2.07 13.65 -12.11
CA ASN A 275 -1.51 13.70 -13.47
C ASN A 275 -0.27 14.61 -13.49
N SER A 276 0.27 14.91 -14.68
CA SER A 276 1.53 15.65 -14.87
C SER A 276 1.43 17.18 -14.68
N TRP A 277 0.50 17.68 -13.87
CA TRP A 277 0.34 19.12 -13.62
C TRP A 277 1.50 19.80 -12.88
N PRO A 278 2.32 19.14 -12.02
CA PRO A 278 3.42 19.82 -11.34
C PRO A 278 4.55 20.24 -12.28
N LYS A 279 5.19 21.37 -11.96
CA LYS A 279 6.37 21.88 -12.67
C LYS A 279 7.64 21.09 -12.33
N ASP A 280 7.78 20.65 -11.09
CA ASP A 280 8.93 19.88 -10.64
C ASP A 280 9.04 18.56 -11.42
N PRO A 281 10.21 18.27 -12.05
CA PRO A 281 10.35 17.10 -12.93
C PRO A 281 10.05 15.75 -12.24
N LYS A 282 10.44 15.62 -10.97
CA LYS A 282 10.19 14.39 -10.20
C LYS A 282 8.69 14.21 -9.97
N HIS A 283 7.99 15.25 -9.49
CA HIS A 283 6.56 15.18 -9.23
C HIS A 283 5.73 15.11 -10.52
N LYS A 284 6.20 15.70 -11.62
CA LYS A 284 5.59 15.52 -12.94
C LYS A 284 5.67 14.07 -13.40
N LEU A 285 6.82 13.41 -13.22
CA LEU A 285 6.99 12.00 -13.52
C LEU A 285 6.13 11.12 -12.60
N ILE A 286 6.14 11.37 -11.27
CA ILE A 286 5.25 10.69 -10.32
C ILE A 286 3.79 10.86 -10.75
N GLY A 287 3.36 12.07 -11.15
CA GLY A 287 2.01 12.34 -11.60
C GLY A 287 1.65 11.60 -12.89
N THR A 288 2.58 11.45 -13.82
CA THR A 288 2.39 10.64 -15.04
C THR A 288 2.16 9.16 -14.69
N TRP A 289 3.01 8.58 -13.87
CA TRP A 289 2.88 7.19 -13.42
C TRP A 289 1.64 6.97 -12.55
N SER A 290 1.32 7.92 -11.66
CA SER A 290 0.11 7.90 -10.84
C SER A 290 -1.15 7.92 -11.71
N LEU A 291 -1.18 8.73 -12.79
CA LEU A 291 -2.30 8.72 -13.74
C LEU A 291 -2.49 7.34 -14.36
N HIS A 292 -1.40 6.70 -14.85
CA HIS A 292 -1.48 5.35 -15.42
C HIS A 292 -1.99 4.35 -14.38
N ASN A 293 -1.41 4.32 -13.18
CA ASN A 293 -1.85 3.46 -12.09
C ASN A 293 -3.35 3.64 -11.77
N ASN A 294 -3.84 4.88 -11.75
CA ASN A 294 -5.25 5.16 -11.50
C ASN A 294 -6.16 4.73 -12.66
N LEU A 295 -5.76 4.97 -13.91
CA LEU A 295 -6.56 4.60 -15.10
C LEU A 295 -6.69 3.08 -15.21
N GLU A 296 -5.65 2.32 -14.90
CA GLU A 296 -5.67 0.86 -14.90
C GLU A 296 -6.42 0.28 -13.69
N GLY A 297 -6.25 0.90 -12.51
CA GLY A 297 -6.78 0.40 -11.25
C GLY A 297 -8.23 0.74 -10.97
N ILE A 298 -8.74 1.88 -11.46
CA ILE A 298 -10.03 2.44 -11.00
C ILE A 298 -11.21 1.49 -11.17
N GLU A 299 -11.24 0.69 -12.22
CA GLU A 299 -12.28 -0.32 -12.44
C GLU A 299 -12.15 -1.47 -11.43
N GLY A 300 -10.94 -1.97 -11.20
CA GLY A 300 -10.66 -3.03 -10.23
C GLY A 300 -11.04 -2.62 -8.81
N TRP A 301 -10.76 -1.37 -8.43
CA TRP A 301 -11.08 -0.87 -7.09
C TRP A 301 -12.57 -0.62 -6.86
N THR A 302 -13.32 -0.27 -7.91
CA THR A 302 -14.70 0.19 -7.77
C THR A 302 -15.74 -0.85 -8.15
N MET A 303 -15.47 -1.72 -9.12
CA MET A 303 -16.47 -2.63 -9.69
C MET A 303 -17.10 -3.52 -8.61
N ALA A 304 -16.30 -4.32 -7.91
CA ALA A 304 -16.81 -5.21 -6.87
C ALA A 304 -17.36 -4.40 -5.68
N ALA A 305 -16.70 -3.32 -5.28
CA ALA A 305 -17.15 -2.47 -4.18
C ALA A 305 -18.53 -1.87 -4.44
N TYR A 306 -18.76 -1.29 -5.63
CA TYR A 306 -20.04 -0.64 -5.94
C TYR A 306 -21.15 -1.65 -6.20
N THR A 307 -20.85 -2.75 -6.88
CA THR A 307 -21.88 -3.77 -7.16
C THR A 307 -22.30 -4.54 -5.90
N ARG A 308 -21.33 -4.87 -5.00
CA ARG A 308 -21.61 -5.65 -3.78
C ARG A 308 -22.21 -4.79 -2.67
N ALA A 309 -21.73 -3.55 -2.48
CA ALA A 309 -22.12 -2.71 -1.35
C ALA A 309 -23.20 -1.67 -1.69
N LEU A 310 -23.11 -1.06 -2.88
CA LEU A 310 -24.01 0.04 -3.26
C LEU A 310 -25.14 -0.40 -4.21
N ASN A 311 -25.19 -1.70 -4.56
CA ASN A 311 -26.18 -2.29 -5.47
C ASN A 311 -26.20 -1.67 -6.88
N TRP A 312 -25.07 -1.12 -7.34
CA TRP A 312 -24.94 -0.62 -8.71
C TRP A 312 -24.87 -1.78 -9.70
N LYS A 313 -25.40 -1.58 -10.90
CA LYS A 313 -25.20 -2.50 -12.01
C LYS A 313 -23.82 -2.25 -12.63
N LYS A 314 -23.23 -3.29 -13.23
CA LYS A 314 -21.95 -3.21 -13.94
C LYS A 314 -21.92 -2.05 -14.95
N GLU A 315 -23.01 -1.90 -15.72
CA GLU A 315 -23.13 -0.87 -16.76
C GLU A 315 -23.17 0.55 -16.16
N GLU A 316 -23.77 0.71 -14.98
CA GLU A 316 -23.79 1.98 -14.24
C GLU A 316 -22.40 2.36 -13.76
N VAL A 317 -21.64 1.39 -13.22
CA VAL A 317 -20.24 1.60 -12.85
C VAL A 317 -19.41 2.00 -14.06
N GLN A 318 -19.51 1.25 -15.16
CA GLN A 318 -18.75 1.53 -16.38
C GLN A 318 -19.05 2.93 -16.95
N ALA A 319 -20.33 3.31 -17.01
CA ALA A 319 -20.74 4.65 -17.46
C ALA A 319 -20.16 5.75 -16.56
N PHE A 320 -20.24 5.60 -15.25
CA PHE A 320 -19.68 6.57 -14.29
C PHE A 320 -18.16 6.68 -14.41
N LEU A 321 -17.44 5.58 -14.64
CA LEU A 321 -16.00 5.57 -14.76
C LEU A 321 -15.48 6.32 -16.00
N VAL A 322 -16.30 6.59 -17.01
CA VAL A 322 -15.93 7.48 -18.13
C VAL A 322 -15.64 8.88 -17.61
N ASP A 323 -16.54 9.43 -16.77
CA ASP A 323 -16.38 10.76 -16.19
C ASP A 323 -15.22 10.81 -15.19
N VAL A 324 -15.01 9.73 -14.43
CA VAL A 324 -13.88 9.62 -13.52
C VAL A 324 -12.55 9.65 -14.28
N ARG A 325 -12.41 8.86 -15.35
CA ARG A 325 -11.20 8.85 -16.21
C ARG A 325 -10.91 10.22 -16.84
N ASN A 326 -11.95 10.91 -17.28
CA ASN A 326 -11.81 12.27 -17.80
C ASN A 326 -11.34 13.24 -16.72
N GLY A 327 -11.89 13.13 -15.51
CA GLY A 327 -11.48 13.96 -14.37
C GLY A 327 -10.04 13.70 -13.91
N LEU A 328 -9.57 12.44 -13.99
CA LEU A 328 -8.16 12.09 -13.68
C LEU A 328 -7.17 12.77 -14.64
N LYS A 329 -7.55 12.94 -15.91
CA LYS A 329 -6.74 13.58 -16.95
C LYS A 329 -6.77 15.10 -16.91
N ASP A 330 -7.70 15.70 -16.16
CA ASP A 330 -7.90 17.16 -16.13
C ASP A 330 -6.74 17.86 -15.39
N LYS A 331 -5.81 18.41 -16.15
CA LYS A 331 -4.63 19.12 -15.61
C LYS A 331 -4.97 20.46 -14.93
N SER A 332 -6.18 21.00 -15.12
CA SER A 332 -6.64 22.22 -14.41
C SER A 332 -7.00 21.93 -12.94
N MET A 333 -7.08 20.66 -12.57
CA MET A 333 -7.34 20.20 -11.21
C MET A 333 -6.01 19.73 -10.59
N HIS A 334 -5.37 20.59 -9.80
CA HIS A 334 -4.06 20.31 -9.19
C HIS A 334 -4.21 19.44 -7.94
N ALA A 335 -4.84 18.30 -8.14
CA ALA A 335 -5.10 17.35 -7.08
C ALA A 335 -3.96 16.35 -6.93
N TYR A 336 -3.78 15.88 -5.70
CA TYR A 336 -2.87 14.79 -5.37
C TYR A 336 -3.48 13.84 -4.33
N MET A 337 -3.04 12.60 -4.36
CA MET A 337 -3.28 11.64 -3.29
C MET A 337 -2.14 11.70 -2.29
N PRO A 338 -2.40 11.94 -1.00
CA PRO A 338 -1.37 11.85 0.02
C PRO A 338 -0.98 10.39 0.24
N ILE A 339 0.32 10.13 0.28
CA ILE A 339 0.92 8.84 0.62
C ILE A 339 1.71 9.02 1.92
N TYR A 340 1.53 8.13 2.85
CA TYR A 340 2.18 8.19 4.15
C TYR A 340 3.10 6.99 4.33
N ALA A 341 4.38 7.24 4.60
CA ALA A 341 5.31 6.26 5.10
C ALA A 341 5.44 6.45 6.61
N ILE A 342 5.14 5.42 7.38
CA ILE A 342 5.20 5.45 8.84
C ILE A 342 6.03 4.28 9.30
N TYR A 343 7.05 4.52 10.11
CA TYR A 343 7.75 3.43 10.78
C TYR A 343 7.95 3.70 12.26
N GLY A 344 8.10 2.65 13.02
CA GLY A 344 8.41 2.70 14.45
C GLY A 344 9.24 1.51 14.87
N ARG A 345 9.95 1.66 16.00
CA ARG A 345 10.84 0.64 16.57
C ARG A 345 10.22 0.02 17.81
N LYS A 346 10.30 -1.30 17.95
CA LYS A 346 10.01 -1.98 19.22
C LYS A 346 11.13 -1.69 20.19
N PRO A 347 10.86 -1.27 21.44
CA PRO A 347 11.90 -1.07 22.47
C PRO A 347 12.76 -2.32 22.69
N GLU A 348 14.00 -2.10 23.24
CA GLU A 348 14.90 -3.18 23.64
C GLU A 348 14.34 -4.02 24.78
#